data_b73d23be2e5c639f2922036b184846b9
#
_entry.id   b73d23be2e5c639f2922036b184846b9
#
_cell.length_a   1.000
_cell.length_b   1.000
_cell.length_c   1.000
_cell.angle_alpha   90.00
_cell.angle_beta   90.00
_cell.angle_gamma   90.00
#
_symmetry.space_group_name_H-M   'P 1'
#
loop_
_entity.id
_entity.type
_entity.pdbx_description
1 polymer ?
#
loop_
_entity_poly.entity_id
_entity_poly.type
_entity_poly.pdbx_seq_one_letter_code
_entity_poly.pdbx_strand_id
1 'polypeptide(L)'
;MSILSGKHIVLAVTASIAAYKTAFLVRLLTKAGADVRVVMTPAAKEFITPLTLSTLSNHPVISNFTNEEDENAVWNNHVELGLWADLFIIAPATANTLSKMVSGNSDNFLIATYLSAKCPVYFAPAMDLDMYKHPTTQTALKTLQSYGNILIPSAFGALASGLVGMGRMAKPETIVETIEAHILENLPLYGKKILVTAGPTYEAIDPVRFIGNHSSGKMGIEIANSAARHGAEAVSYTHLRAHETSKH
;
A
#
# COMPACT_ATOMS: atom_id res chain seq x y z
N MET A 1 -12.54 4.07 7.52
CA MET A 1 -11.11 3.76 7.82
C MET A 1 -10.46 3.40 6.49
N SER A 2 -9.22 3.86 6.24
CA SER A 2 -8.46 3.44 5.06
C SER A 2 -8.12 1.95 5.18
N ILE A 3 -8.04 1.26 4.03
CA ILE A 3 -7.62 -0.16 3.95
C ILE A 3 -6.14 -0.34 4.36
N LEU A 4 -5.38 0.77 4.42
CA LEU A 4 -3.99 0.80 4.88
C LEU A 4 -3.85 0.91 6.41
N SER A 5 -4.95 1.14 7.14
CA SER A 5 -4.91 1.29 8.61
C SER A 5 -4.37 0.04 9.27
N GLY A 6 -3.33 0.20 10.10
CA GLY A 6 -2.64 -0.89 10.78
C GLY A 6 -1.70 -1.72 9.91
N LYS A 7 -1.50 -1.37 8.63
CA LYS A 7 -0.54 -2.05 7.76
C LYS A 7 0.89 -1.60 8.03
N HIS A 8 1.80 -2.55 7.99
CA HIS A 8 3.25 -2.33 8.06
C HIS A 8 3.80 -2.11 6.64
N ILE A 9 4.35 -0.94 6.39
CA ILE A 9 4.83 -0.55 5.06
C ILE A 9 6.33 -0.26 5.10
N VAL A 10 7.09 -0.95 4.27
CA VAL A 10 8.47 -0.56 3.96
C VAL A 10 8.45 0.34 2.73
N LEU A 11 8.87 1.60 2.90
CA LEU A 11 9.08 2.54 1.80
C LEU A 11 10.56 2.62 1.45
N ALA A 12 10.91 2.14 0.28
CA ALA A 12 12.26 2.13 -0.26
C ALA A 12 12.46 3.34 -1.18
N VAL A 13 13.44 4.19 -0.85
CA VAL A 13 13.74 5.44 -1.55
C VAL A 13 15.05 5.35 -2.27
N THR A 14 15.06 5.61 -3.59
CA THR A 14 16.27 5.57 -4.42
C THR A 14 16.68 6.94 -4.95
N ALA A 15 17.91 7.06 -5.41
CA ALA A 15 18.54 8.31 -5.82
C ALA A 15 17.91 8.90 -7.08
N SER A 16 17.03 9.85 -6.92
CA SER A 16 16.35 10.59 -7.99
C SER A 16 15.87 11.93 -7.46
N ILE A 17 15.82 12.94 -8.32
CA ILE A 17 15.17 14.21 -7.96
C ILE A 17 13.74 14.00 -7.46
N ALA A 18 13.03 12.98 -7.93
CA ALA A 18 11.67 12.66 -7.48
C ALA A 18 11.60 12.22 -6.00
N ALA A 19 12.73 11.94 -5.33
CA ALA A 19 12.77 11.54 -3.93
C ALA A 19 12.13 12.59 -2.98
N TYR A 20 12.12 13.88 -3.34
CA TYR A 20 11.44 14.91 -2.52
C TYR A 20 9.97 14.61 -2.31
N LYS A 21 9.31 13.91 -3.25
CA LYS A 21 7.90 13.54 -3.14
C LYS A 21 7.63 12.50 -2.05
N THR A 22 8.67 11.77 -1.63
CA THR A 22 8.50 10.72 -0.60
C THR A 22 8.12 11.29 0.75
N ALA A 23 8.49 12.54 1.06
CA ALA A 23 8.02 13.22 2.27
C ALA A 23 6.49 13.33 2.31
N PHE A 24 5.87 13.66 1.18
CA PHE A 24 4.41 13.69 1.05
C PHE A 24 3.82 12.28 1.08
N LEU A 25 4.48 11.32 0.45
CA LEU A 25 4.02 9.92 0.44
C LEU A 25 4.02 9.34 1.85
N VAL A 26 5.09 9.52 2.63
CA VAL A 26 5.13 9.10 4.05
C VAL A 26 3.97 9.71 4.82
N ARG A 27 3.72 11.02 4.68
CA ARG A 27 2.61 11.69 5.36
C ARG A 27 1.24 11.13 4.97
N LEU A 28 1.02 10.80 3.70
CA LEU A 28 -0.24 10.20 3.26
C LEU A 28 -0.43 8.80 3.87
N LEU A 29 0.61 7.97 3.83
CA LEU A 29 0.57 6.62 4.39
C LEU A 29 0.35 6.63 5.91
N THR A 30 1.07 7.46 6.66
CA THR A 30 0.90 7.59 8.11
C THR A 30 -0.46 8.18 8.48
N LYS A 31 -0.97 9.15 7.69
CA LYS A 31 -2.33 9.70 7.88
C LYS A 31 -3.42 8.66 7.59
N ALA A 32 -3.17 7.71 6.68
CA ALA A 32 -4.03 6.58 6.42
C ALA A 32 -4.01 5.52 7.57
N GLY A 33 -3.13 5.70 8.56
CA GLY A 33 -2.99 4.83 9.73
C GLY A 33 -2.01 3.67 9.53
N ALA A 34 -1.15 3.72 8.52
CA ALA A 34 -0.09 2.74 8.33
C ALA A 34 1.12 3.02 9.22
N ASP A 35 1.82 1.97 9.63
CA ASP A 35 3.16 2.04 10.24
C ASP A 35 4.19 1.98 9.12
N VAL A 36 4.98 3.06 8.95
CA VAL A 36 5.89 3.23 7.81
C VAL A 36 7.33 3.21 8.27
N ARG A 37 8.13 2.27 7.78
CA ARG A 37 9.59 2.27 7.93
C ARG A 37 10.25 2.59 6.60
N VAL A 38 11.22 3.50 6.64
CA VAL A 38 11.89 3.98 5.43
C VAL A 38 13.26 3.36 5.28
N VAL A 39 13.53 2.84 4.09
CA VAL A 39 14.85 2.37 3.65
C VAL A 39 15.33 3.28 2.52
N MET A 40 16.58 3.72 2.58
CA MET A 40 17.16 4.58 1.54
C MET A 40 18.41 3.93 0.96
N THR A 41 18.61 4.08 -0.36
CA THR A 41 19.95 3.87 -0.89
C THR A 41 20.89 4.97 -0.38
N PRO A 42 22.20 4.70 -0.19
CA PRO A 42 23.16 5.73 0.25
C PRO A 42 23.09 6.99 -0.60
N ALA A 43 23.03 6.87 -1.92
CA ALA A 43 22.95 8.00 -2.83
C ALA A 43 21.61 8.77 -2.77
N ALA A 44 20.54 8.19 -2.22
CA ALA A 44 19.28 8.92 -2.06
C ALA A 44 19.36 10.02 -1.00
N LYS A 45 20.33 9.95 -0.08
CA LYS A 45 20.58 10.97 0.95
C LYS A 45 20.96 12.35 0.35
N GLU A 46 21.48 12.38 -0.87
CA GLU A 46 21.80 13.61 -1.60
C GLU A 46 20.54 14.35 -2.10
N PHE A 47 19.40 13.66 -2.24
CA PHE A 47 18.16 14.24 -2.74
C PHE A 47 17.13 14.56 -1.66
N ILE A 48 17.15 13.80 -0.57
CA ILE A 48 16.30 14.02 0.60
C ILE A 48 17.02 13.52 1.85
N THR A 49 16.95 14.27 2.94
CA THR A 49 17.66 13.89 4.16
C THR A 49 16.96 12.75 4.91
N PRO A 50 17.74 11.82 5.52
CA PRO A 50 17.17 10.82 6.42
C PRO A 50 16.38 11.46 7.58
N LEU A 51 16.84 12.61 8.10
CA LEU A 51 16.15 13.35 9.17
C LEU A 51 14.72 13.73 8.78
N THR A 52 14.50 14.20 7.55
CA THR A 52 13.14 14.53 7.08
C THR A 52 12.23 13.32 7.11
N LEU A 53 12.70 12.19 6.59
CA LEU A 53 11.87 10.98 6.49
C LEU A 53 11.69 10.29 7.83
N SER A 54 12.68 10.27 8.71
CA SER A 54 12.56 9.73 10.07
C SER A 54 11.58 10.52 10.93
N THR A 55 11.60 11.85 10.82
CA THR A 55 10.64 12.72 11.53
C THR A 55 9.20 12.48 11.05
N LEU A 56 8.99 12.26 9.75
CA LEU A 56 7.65 12.05 9.20
C LEU A 56 7.10 10.65 9.44
N SER A 57 7.96 9.64 9.50
CA SER A 57 7.59 8.24 9.73
C SER A 57 7.58 7.87 11.22
N ASN A 58 8.17 8.69 12.09
CA ASN A 58 8.46 8.39 13.51
C ASN A 58 9.35 7.15 13.71
N HIS A 59 10.13 6.77 12.70
CA HIS A 59 11.08 5.67 12.75
C HIS A 59 12.44 6.08 12.18
N PRO A 60 13.54 5.47 12.65
CA PRO A 60 14.86 5.66 12.05
C PRO A 60 14.86 5.22 10.59
N VAL A 61 15.57 5.97 9.74
CA VAL A 61 15.79 5.60 8.34
C VAL A 61 17.00 4.69 8.24
N ILE A 62 16.83 3.56 7.55
CA ILE A 62 17.89 2.57 7.35
C ILE A 62 18.51 2.75 5.97
N SER A 63 19.84 2.84 5.89
CA SER A 63 20.56 2.99 4.61
C SER A 63 21.62 1.92 4.36
N ASN A 64 22.23 1.44 5.44
CA ASN A 64 23.34 0.51 5.40
C ASN A 64 23.05 -0.72 6.26
N PHE A 65 23.82 -1.80 6.05
CA PHE A 65 23.73 -3.01 6.87
C PHE A 65 24.16 -2.81 8.30
N THR A 66 25.05 -1.83 8.55
CA THR A 66 25.52 -1.46 9.87
C THR A 66 25.32 0.04 10.10
N ASN A 67 25.15 0.44 11.33
CA ASN A 67 25.13 1.85 11.69
C ASN A 67 26.59 2.29 11.93
N GLU A 68 27.18 3.00 10.98
CA GLU A 68 28.60 3.39 10.98
C GLU A 68 28.96 4.39 12.10
N GLU A 69 27.95 5.03 12.72
CA GLU A 69 28.13 6.04 13.77
C GLU A 69 28.19 5.42 15.20
N ASP A 70 27.96 4.10 15.32
CA ASP A 70 27.88 3.43 16.61
C ASP A 70 29.10 2.51 16.79
N GLU A 71 29.94 2.74 17.82
CA GLU A 71 31.08 1.86 18.17
C GLU A 71 30.64 0.42 18.47
N ASN A 72 29.34 0.22 18.76
CA ASN A 72 28.68 -1.08 18.91
C ASN A 72 27.79 -1.39 17.71
N ALA A 73 28.29 -1.24 16.49
CA ALA A 73 27.56 -1.39 15.24
C ALA A 73 26.52 -2.53 15.26
N VAL A 74 25.27 -2.19 15.53
CA VAL A 74 24.16 -3.14 15.48
C VAL A 74 23.84 -3.42 14.03
N TRP A 75 23.82 -4.70 13.67
CA TRP A 75 23.44 -5.17 12.35
C TRP A 75 21.96 -4.88 12.07
N ASN A 76 21.67 -4.14 11.00
CA ASN A 76 20.32 -3.95 10.51
C ASN A 76 19.86 -5.24 9.82
N ASN A 77 18.82 -5.88 10.34
CA ASN A 77 18.33 -7.15 9.82
C ASN A 77 17.34 -6.93 8.66
N HIS A 78 17.84 -7.05 7.43
CA HIS A 78 17.04 -6.91 6.21
C HIS A 78 15.96 -8.00 6.06
N VAL A 79 16.22 -9.20 6.59
CA VAL A 79 15.27 -10.32 6.56
C VAL A 79 14.09 -10.04 7.49
N GLU A 80 14.38 -9.60 8.73
CA GLU A 80 13.34 -9.24 9.69
C GLU A 80 12.45 -8.11 9.16
N LEU A 81 13.06 -7.08 8.55
CA LEU A 81 12.32 -5.98 7.95
C LEU A 81 11.46 -6.44 6.76
N GLY A 82 12.00 -7.33 5.92
CA GLY A 82 11.25 -7.92 4.81
C GLY A 82 10.07 -8.78 5.24
N LEU A 83 10.20 -9.49 6.38
CA LEU A 83 9.12 -10.30 6.96
C LEU A 83 8.11 -9.47 7.74
N TRP A 84 8.53 -8.35 8.34
CA TRP A 84 7.65 -7.43 9.06
C TRP A 84 6.67 -6.71 8.14
N ALA A 85 7.05 -6.48 6.88
CA ALA A 85 6.28 -5.71 5.94
C ALA A 85 5.02 -6.45 5.44
N ASP A 86 3.87 -5.79 5.50
CA ASP A 86 2.65 -6.17 4.77
C ASP A 86 2.69 -5.68 3.31
N LEU A 87 3.42 -4.58 3.05
CA LEU A 87 3.59 -3.96 1.73
C LEU A 87 5.01 -3.41 1.60
N PHE A 88 5.60 -3.58 0.42
CA PHE A 88 6.90 -3.01 0.07
C PHE A 88 6.72 -2.03 -1.10
N ILE A 89 7.09 -0.77 -0.92
CA ILE A 89 6.91 0.28 -1.92
C ILE A 89 8.26 0.85 -2.30
N ILE A 90 8.62 0.82 -3.57
CA ILE A 90 9.85 1.43 -4.10
C ILE A 90 9.46 2.70 -4.86
N ALA A 91 9.67 3.85 -4.26
CA ALA A 91 9.32 5.14 -4.81
C ALA A 91 10.31 6.24 -4.36
N PRO A 92 11.03 6.86 -5.29
CA PRO A 92 11.14 6.54 -6.71
C PRO A 92 11.87 5.22 -6.97
N ALA A 93 11.58 4.53 -8.08
CA ALA A 93 12.34 3.39 -8.58
C ALA A 93 13.17 3.83 -9.80
N THR A 94 14.47 3.97 -9.63
CA THR A 94 15.39 4.38 -10.70
C THR A 94 15.77 3.22 -11.62
N ALA A 95 16.23 3.49 -12.85
CA ALA A 95 16.69 2.47 -13.78
C ALA A 95 17.77 1.55 -13.17
N ASN A 96 18.70 2.10 -12.39
CA ASN A 96 19.71 1.33 -11.67
C ASN A 96 19.06 0.32 -10.70
N THR A 97 18.10 0.78 -9.91
CA THR A 97 17.40 -0.07 -8.95
C THR A 97 16.57 -1.15 -9.64
N LEU A 98 15.84 -0.79 -10.71
CA LEU A 98 15.08 -1.75 -11.52
C LEU A 98 15.99 -2.84 -12.10
N SER A 99 17.14 -2.47 -12.62
CA SER A 99 18.14 -3.43 -13.12
C SER A 99 18.63 -4.40 -12.03
N LYS A 100 18.95 -3.87 -10.83
CA LYS A 100 19.39 -4.69 -9.70
C LYS A 100 18.28 -5.62 -9.18
N MET A 101 17.04 -5.16 -9.16
CA MET A 101 15.90 -6.01 -8.80
C MET A 101 15.72 -7.18 -9.77
N VAL A 102 15.87 -6.94 -11.08
CA VAL A 102 15.77 -7.98 -12.11
C VAL A 102 16.92 -9.00 -12.01
N SER A 103 18.15 -8.51 -11.82
CA SER A 103 19.34 -9.37 -11.77
C SER A 103 19.59 -10.01 -10.40
N GLY A 104 18.89 -9.57 -9.35
CA GLY A 104 19.14 -10.03 -7.98
C GLY A 104 20.48 -9.54 -7.41
N ASN A 105 21.05 -8.44 -7.96
CA ASN A 105 22.33 -7.90 -7.48
C ASN A 105 22.14 -7.16 -6.14
N SER A 106 22.34 -7.89 -5.04
CA SER A 106 22.12 -7.44 -3.66
C SER A 106 23.34 -6.72 -3.08
N ASP A 107 23.73 -5.61 -3.69
CA ASP A 107 24.89 -4.81 -3.28
C ASP A 107 24.58 -3.72 -2.23
N ASN A 108 23.33 -3.60 -1.81
CA ASN A 108 22.88 -2.63 -0.81
C ASN A 108 21.71 -3.16 0.01
N PHE A 109 21.47 -2.51 1.17
CA PHE A 109 20.45 -2.90 2.12
C PHE A 109 19.03 -2.92 1.52
N LEU A 110 18.69 -1.97 0.63
CA LEU A 110 17.37 -1.89 -0.01
C LEU A 110 17.10 -3.15 -0.85
N ILE A 111 18.04 -3.54 -1.72
CA ILE A 111 17.85 -4.73 -2.57
C ILE A 111 17.85 -6.01 -1.74
N ALA A 112 18.68 -6.10 -0.69
CA ALA A 112 18.65 -7.24 0.23
C ALA A 112 17.29 -7.39 0.91
N THR A 113 16.70 -6.27 1.35
CA THR A 113 15.36 -6.26 1.95
C THR A 113 14.28 -6.62 0.93
N TYR A 114 14.37 -6.10 -0.29
CA TYR A 114 13.45 -6.45 -1.40
C TYR A 114 13.47 -7.96 -1.68
N LEU A 115 14.64 -8.56 -1.80
CA LEU A 115 14.80 -10.01 -2.06
C LEU A 115 14.31 -10.89 -0.89
N SER A 116 14.23 -10.32 0.30
CA SER A 116 13.73 -11.01 1.52
C SER A 116 12.23 -10.79 1.74
N ALA A 117 11.60 -9.85 1.03
CA ALA A 117 10.20 -9.51 1.19
C ALA A 117 9.29 -10.64 0.67
N LYS A 118 8.25 -10.97 1.46
CA LYS A 118 7.21 -11.96 1.09
C LYS A 118 5.86 -11.29 0.81
N CYS A 119 5.78 -10.00 1.02
CA CYS A 119 4.58 -9.19 0.78
C CYS A 119 4.52 -8.68 -0.67
N PRO A 120 3.38 -8.16 -1.12
CA PRO A 120 3.26 -7.47 -2.40
C PRO A 120 4.25 -6.31 -2.51
N VAL A 121 4.95 -6.23 -3.64
CA VAL A 121 5.94 -5.20 -3.94
C VAL A 121 5.41 -4.27 -5.01
N TYR A 122 5.33 -2.99 -4.71
CA TYR A 122 4.95 -1.92 -5.64
C TYR A 122 6.17 -1.10 -6.02
N PHE A 123 6.27 -0.71 -7.27
CA PHE A 123 7.37 0.14 -7.70
C PHE A 123 6.90 1.26 -8.64
N ALA A 124 7.35 2.49 -8.34
CA ALA A 124 7.01 3.72 -9.07
C ALA A 124 8.24 4.24 -9.83
N PRO A 125 8.40 3.94 -11.12
CA PRO A 125 9.55 4.37 -11.88
C PRO A 125 9.69 5.88 -11.98
N ALA A 126 10.94 6.36 -11.90
CA ALA A 126 11.30 7.77 -12.07
C ALA A 126 12.64 7.90 -12.78
N MET A 127 12.62 8.42 -13.98
CA MET A 127 13.82 8.63 -14.83
C MET A 127 13.51 9.57 -15.98
N ASP A 128 14.53 9.98 -16.72
CA ASP A 128 14.34 10.80 -17.90
C ASP A 128 13.68 10.01 -19.05
N LEU A 129 13.14 10.73 -20.03
CA LEU A 129 12.34 10.21 -21.13
C LEU A 129 13.06 9.11 -21.91
N ASP A 130 14.31 9.35 -22.31
CA ASP A 130 15.07 8.41 -23.12
C ASP A 130 15.49 7.18 -22.30
N MET A 131 15.80 7.35 -21.03
CA MET A 131 16.03 6.25 -20.10
C MET A 131 14.77 5.39 -19.93
N TYR A 132 13.59 6.02 -19.82
CA TYR A 132 12.33 5.30 -19.70
C TYR A 132 12.01 4.48 -20.96
N LYS A 133 12.25 5.07 -22.14
CA LYS A 133 12.03 4.40 -23.44
C LYS A 133 13.08 3.33 -23.76
N HIS A 134 14.24 3.36 -23.10
CA HIS A 134 15.34 2.46 -23.43
C HIS A 134 14.89 0.99 -23.32
N PRO A 135 15.25 0.13 -24.31
CA PRO A 135 14.81 -1.28 -24.33
C PRO A 135 15.10 -2.04 -23.04
N THR A 136 16.25 -1.81 -22.40
CA THR A 136 16.60 -2.46 -21.13
C THR A 136 15.65 -2.07 -20.00
N THR A 137 15.24 -0.79 -19.93
CA THR A 137 14.27 -0.33 -18.93
C THR A 137 12.91 -0.95 -19.18
N GLN A 138 12.43 -0.95 -20.43
CA GLN A 138 11.15 -1.57 -20.78
C GLN A 138 11.14 -3.07 -20.51
N THR A 139 12.26 -3.75 -20.78
CA THR A 139 12.43 -5.16 -20.42
C THR A 139 12.39 -5.35 -18.90
N ALA A 140 13.11 -4.52 -18.14
CA ALA A 140 13.12 -4.61 -16.68
C ALA A 140 11.72 -4.41 -16.08
N LEU A 141 10.93 -3.44 -16.58
CA LEU A 141 9.56 -3.22 -16.13
C LEU A 141 8.68 -4.48 -16.35
N LYS A 142 8.74 -5.07 -17.55
CA LYS A 142 7.99 -6.29 -17.88
C LYS A 142 8.44 -7.50 -17.05
N THR A 143 9.75 -7.66 -16.88
CA THR A 143 10.32 -8.76 -16.10
C THR A 143 9.89 -8.67 -14.64
N LEU A 144 9.95 -7.49 -14.02
CA LEU A 144 9.51 -7.30 -12.64
C LEU A 144 8.01 -7.59 -12.48
N GLN A 145 7.19 -7.19 -13.46
CA GLN A 145 5.77 -7.56 -13.45
C GLN A 145 5.57 -9.08 -13.57
N SER A 146 6.38 -9.79 -14.36
CA SER A 146 6.32 -11.25 -14.44
C SER A 146 6.75 -11.96 -13.16
N TYR A 147 7.53 -11.28 -12.30
CA TYR A 147 7.86 -11.75 -10.94
C TYR A 147 6.74 -11.50 -9.92
N GLY A 148 5.62 -10.88 -10.35
CA GLY A 148 4.50 -10.53 -9.48
C GLY A 148 4.62 -9.15 -8.81
N ASN A 149 5.64 -8.36 -9.16
CA ASN A 149 5.72 -6.98 -8.68
C ASN A 149 4.71 -6.08 -9.40
N ILE A 150 4.12 -5.14 -8.68
CA ILE A 150 3.06 -4.27 -9.17
C ILE A 150 3.66 -2.94 -9.64
N LEU A 151 3.56 -2.68 -10.94
CA LEU A 151 3.98 -1.42 -11.53
C LEU A 151 2.96 -0.31 -11.21
N ILE A 152 3.43 0.78 -10.61
CA ILE A 152 2.70 2.04 -10.55
C ILE A 152 3.16 2.88 -11.75
N PRO A 153 2.29 3.12 -12.74
CA PRO A 153 2.70 3.76 -13.99
C PRO A 153 3.29 5.15 -13.77
N SER A 154 4.36 5.46 -14.51
CA SER A 154 4.91 6.82 -14.53
C SER A 154 3.89 7.80 -15.12
N ALA A 155 3.89 9.04 -14.63
CA ALA A 155 3.06 10.10 -15.18
C ALA A 155 3.72 10.75 -16.39
N PHE A 156 2.88 11.26 -17.30
CA PHE A 156 3.29 12.15 -18.37
C PHE A 156 3.44 13.58 -17.82
N GLY A 157 4.49 14.29 -18.21
CA GLY A 157 4.69 15.69 -17.84
C GLY A 157 6.11 16.19 -18.04
N ALA A 158 6.37 17.41 -17.56
CA ALA A 158 7.71 17.99 -17.58
C ALA A 158 8.65 17.20 -16.65
N LEU A 159 9.84 16.89 -17.16
CA LEU A 159 10.92 16.21 -16.47
C LEU A 159 11.97 17.23 -16.01
N ALA A 160 12.85 16.83 -15.11
CA ALA A 160 13.91 17.72 -14.59
C ALA A 160 14.90 18.17 -15.68
N SER A 161 15.04 17.38 -16.75
CA SER A 161 15.84 17.72 -17.93
C SER A 161 15.23 18.82 -18.82
N GLY A 162 13.99 19.23 -18.56
CA GLY A 162 13.23 20.14 -19.42
C GLY A 162 12.44 19.44 -20.53
N LEU A 163 12.66 18.14 -20.73
CA LEU A 163 11.86 17.34 -21.68
C LEU A 163 10.43 17.10 -21.14
N VAL A 164 9.50 16.87 -22.05
CA VAL A 164 8.12 16.53 -21.70
C VAL A 164 7.81 15.13 -22.21
N GLY A 165 7.38 14.25 -21.31
CA GLY A 165 7.07 12.88 -21.68
C GLY A 165 6.79 11.98 -20.48
N MET A 166 6.80 10.66 -20.76
CA MET A 166 6.71 9.62 -19.74
C MET A 166 8.05 9.48 -18.98
N GLY A 167 7.99 9.10 -17.70
CA GLY A 167 9.17 8.89 -16.85
C GLY A 167 9.08 9.64 -15.52
N ARG A 168 8.14 10.57 -15.40
CA ARG A 168 7.89 11.28 -14.13
C ARG A 168 7.26 10.32 -13.11
N MET A 169 7.81 10.24 -11.89
CA MET A 169 7.18 9.47 -10.82
C MET A 169 5.73 9.93 -10.61
N ALA A 170 4.83 9.00 -10.46
CA ALA A 170 3.44 9.23 -10.10
C ALA A 170 3.32 10.18 -8.90
N LYS A 171 2.21 10.88 -8.79
CA LYS A 171 1.94 11.70 -7.60
C LYS A 171 1.78 10.82 -6.38
N PRO A 172 2.15 11.28 -5.17
CA PRO A 172 1.97 10.51 -3.93
C PRO A 172 0.53 10.02 -3.73
N GLU A 173 -0.44 10.86 -4.06
CA GLU A 173 -1.87 10.52 -3.98
C GLU A 173 -2.21 9.36 -4.91
N THR A 174 -1.78 9.42 -6.17
CA THR A 174 -1.99 8.36 -7.16
C THR A 174 -1.31 7.05 -6.76
N ILE A 175 -0.14 7.11 -6.12
CA ILE A 175 0.54 5.92 -5.58
C ILE A 175 -0.34 5.26 -4.53
N VAL A 176 -0.85 6.02 -3.56
CA VAL A 176 -1.72 5.51 -2.49
C VAL A 176 -3.01 4.94 -3.07
N GLU A 177 -3.69 5.68 -3.95
CA GLU A 177 -4.92 5.25 -4.63
C GLU A 177 -4.72 3.92 -5.40
N THR A 178 -3.60 3.79 -6.13
CA THR A 178 -3.28 2.57 -6.88
C THR A 178 -3.08 1.38 -5.94
N ILE A 179 -2.40 1.59 -4.82
CA ILE A 179 -2.17 0.54 -3.81
C ILE A 179 -3.49 0.13 -3.15
N GLU A 180 -4.31 1.11 -2.72
CA GLU A 180 -5.61 0.83 -2.10
C GLU A 180 -6.55 0.09 -3.07
N ALA A 181 -6.61 0.51 -4.33
CA ALA A 181 -7.41 -0.16 -5.36
C ALA A 181 -6.96 -1.62 -5.57
N HIS A 182 -5.64 -1.84 -5.72
CA HIS A 182 -5.11 -3.18 -5.90
C HIS A 182 -5.39 -4.09 -4.69
N ILE A 183 -5.26 -3.57 -3.46
CA ILE A 183 -5.58 -4.35 -2.26
C ILE A 183 -7.07 -4.69 -2.25
N LEU A 184 -7.93 -3.71 -2.54
CA LEU A 184 -9.38 -3.89 -2.56
C LEU A 184 -9.82 -4.95 -3.58
N GLU A 185 -9.27 -4.89 -4.81
CA GLU A 185 -9.55 -5.84 -5.89
C GLU A 185 -9.17 -7.28 -5.53
N ASN A 186 -8.18 -7.47 -4.67
CA ASN A 186 -7.72 -8.79 -4.22
C ASN A 186 -8.42 -9.28 -2.93
N LEU A 187 -9.39 -8.53 -2.39
CA LEU A 187 -10.16 -9.00 -1.25
C LEU A 187 -11.16 -10.09 -1.65
N PRO A 188 -11.42 -11.09 -0.77
CA PRO A 188 -12.19 -12.29 -1.14
C PRO A 188 -13.65 -12.01 -1.52
N LEU A 189 -14.22 -10.90 -1.08
CA LEU A 189 -15.60 -10.52 -1.38
C LEU A 189 -15.69 -9.30 -2.32
N TYR A 190 -14.59 -8.92 -2.98
CA TYR A 190 -14.60 -7.81 -3.94
C TYR A 190 -15.65 -8.00 -5.03
N GLY A 191 -16.40 -6.94 -5.31
CA GLY A 191 -17.48 -6.95 -6.31
C GLY A 191 -18.73 -7.72 -5.88
N LYS A 192 -18.79 -8.28 -4.66
CA LYS A 192 -20.00 -8.92 -4.13
C LYS A 192 -20.89 -7.89 -3.44
N LYS A 193 -22.20 -7.96 -3.72
CA LYS A 193 -23.24 -7.20 -3.02
C LYS A 193 -23.87 -8.11 -1.97
N ILE A 194 -23.85 -7.67 -0.72
CA ILE A 194 -24.34 -8.45 0.43
C ILE A 194 -25.40 -7.62 1.14
N LEU A 195 -26.60 -8.18 1.23
CA LEU A 195 -27.68 -7.65 2.06
C LEU A 195 -27.75 -8.46 3.34
N VAL A 196 -27.64 -7.77 4.48
CA VAL A 196 -27.75 -8.37 5.82
C VAL A 196 -28.98 -7.80 6.51
N THR A 197 -29.91 -8.66 6.89
CA THR A 197 -31.03 -8.27 7.75
C THR A 197 -30.62 -8.39 9.20
N ALA A 198 -30.86 -7.34 10.01
CA ALA A 198 -30.45 -7.26 11.40
C ALA A 198 -31.49 -6.52 12.22
N GLY A 199 -31.72 -6.96 13.46
CA GLY A 199 -32.66 -6.31 14.37
C GLY A 199 -33.83 -7.19 14.77
N PRO A 200 -34.75 -6.65 15.57
CA PRO A 200 -35.95 -7.38 15.96
C PRO A 200 -36.93 -7.51 14.82
N THR A 201 -37.72 -8.58 14.85
CA THR A 201 -38.88 -8.78 13.96
C THR A 201 -40.13 -8.63 14.78
N TYR A 202 -41.18 -8.03 14.19
CA TYR A 202 -42.47 -7.80 14.83
C TYR A 202 -43.57 -8.33 13.92
N GLU A 203 -44.49 -9.10 14.50
CA GLU A 203 -45.70 -9.60 13.83
C GLU A 203 -46.94 -9.06 14.56
N ALA A 204 -47.75 -8.30 13.86
CA ALA A 204 -48.96 -7.72 14.44
C ALA A 204 -50.03 -8.79 14.72
N ILE A 205 -50.56 -8.84 15.92
CA ILE A 205 -51.72 -9.65 16.31
C ILE A 205 -53.01 -8.88 15.99
N ASP A 206 -53.02 -7.60 16.34
CA ASP A 206 -54.10 -6.64 16.07
C ASP A 206 -53.52 -5.22 15.95
N PRO A 207 -54.29 -4.17 15.71
CA PRO A 207 -53.78 -2.80 15.59
C PRO A 207 -52.99 -2.28 16.77
N VAL A 208 -53.08 -2.93 17.95
CA VAL A 208 -52.47 -2.48 19.22
C VAL A 208 -51.36 -3.42 19.68
N ARG A 209 -51.49 -4.72 19.44
CA ARG A 209 -50.59 -5.75 19.99
C ARG A 209 -49.76 -6.41 18.90
N PHE A 210 -48.52 -6.78 19.24
CA PHE A 210 -47.63 -7.51 18.35
C PHE A 210 -46.82 -8.56 19.14
N ILE A 211 -46.33 -9.58 18.42
CA ILE A 211 -45.31 -10.50 18.92
C ILE A 211 -43.98 -10.05 18.32
N GLY A 212 -42.93 -9.97 19.14
CA GLY A 212 -41.60 -9.58 18.69
C GLY A 212 -40.52 -10.30 19.47
N ASN A 213 -39.30 -10.25 18.96
CA ASN A 213 -38.11 -10.74 19.65
C ASN A 213 -37.25 -9.58 20.18
N HIS A 214 -36.40 -9.86 21.16
CA HIS A 214 -35.47 -8.88 21.75
C HIS A 214 -34.13 -8.79 21.06
N SER A 215 -34.07 -9.04 19.73
CA SER A 215 -32.83 -8.98 18.97
C SER A 215 -32.31 -7.53 18.91
N SER A 216 -31.06 -7.31 19.32
CA SER A 216 -30.38 -6.03 19.17
C SER A 216 -29.80 -5.79 17.76
N GLY A 217 -29.84 -6.79 16.88
CA GLY A 217 -29.23 -6.74 15.57
C GLY A 217 -27.69 -6.79 15.55
N LYS A 218 -27.04 -6.85 16.71
CA LYS A 218 -25.58 -6.75 16.84
C LYS A 218 -24.83 -7.75 15.97
N MET A 219 -25.28 -9.01 15.91
CA MET A 219 -24.64 -10.04 15.09
C MET A 219 -24.72 -9.71 13.60
N GLY A 220 -25.89 -9.27 13.11
CA GLY A 220 -26.05 -8.90 11.70
C GLY A 220 -25.20 -7.67 11.32
N ILE A 221 -25.14 -6.67 12.21
CA ILE A 221 -24.28 -5.49 12.02
C ILE A 221 -22.80 -5.91 11.91
N GLU A 222 -22.32 -6.80 12.79
CA GLU A 222 -20.95 -7.29 12.75
C GLU A 222 -20.66 -8.14 11.51
N ILE A 223 -21.63 -8.91 11.02
CA ILE A 223 -21.52 -9.64 9.74
C ILE A 223 -21.39 -8.65 8.58
N ALA A 224 -22.24 -7.61 8.53
CA ALA A 224 -22.17 -6.58 7.49
C ALA A 224 -20.83 -5.84 7.53
N ASN A 225 -20.34 -5.45 8.70
CA ASN A 225 -19.04 -4.83 8.89
C ASN A 225 -17.89 -5.75 8.47
N SER A 226 -17.98 -7.03 8.79
CA SER A 226 -17.00 -8.03 8.38
C SER A 226 -16.99 -8.21 6.86
N ALA A 227 -18.17 -8.33 6.23
CA ALA A 227 -18.29 -8.42 4.78
C ALA A 227 -17.68 -7.20 4.08
N ALA A 228 -17.94 -5.98 4.59
CA ALA A 228 -17.35 -4.75 4.05
C ALA A 228 -15.82 -4.75 4.19
N ARG A 229 -15.26 -5.19 5.32
CA ARG A 229 -13.81 -5.34 5.51
C ARG A 229 -13.18 -6.35 4.53
N HIS A 230 -13.95 -7.31 4.05
CA HIS A 230 -13.52 -8.28 3.04
C HIS A 230 -13.82 -7.85 1.60
N GLY A 231 -14.21 -6.59 1.38
CA GLY A 231 -14.36 -5.98 0.06
C GLY A 231 -15.76 -6.01 -0.52
N ALA A 232 -16.77 -6.48 0.22
CA ALA A 232 -18.14 -6.47 -0.26
C ALA A 232 -18.79 -5.08 -0.17
N GLU A 233 -19.71 -4.80 -1.09
CA GLU A 233 -20.70 -3.73 -0.95
C GLU A 233 -21.82 -4.25 -0.01
N ALA A 234 -21.67 -3.98 1.30
CA ALA A 234 -22.56 -4.50 2.30
C ALA A 234 -23.63 -3.47 2.70
N VAL A 235 -24.90 -3.89 2.67
CA VAL A 235 -26.03 -3.09 3.13
C VAL A 235 -26.68 -3.82 4.30
N SER A 236 -26.88 -3.12 5.42
CA SER A 236 -27.64 -3.65 6.57
C SER A 236 -29.05 -3.06 6.57
N TYR A 237 -30.05 -3.93 6.65
CA TYR A 237 -31.44 -3.57 6.78
C TYR A 237 -31.94 -3.90 8.19
N THR A 238 -32.34 -2.88 8.96
CA THR A 238 -32.58 -3.03 10.40
C THR A 238 -34.04 -2.97 10.82
N HIS A 239 -34.98 -2.71 9.88
CA HIS A 239 -36.42 -2.56 10.20
C HIS A 239 -37.21 -3.60 9.41
N LEU A 240 -37.33 -4.82 9.99
CA LEU A 240 -38.07 -5.93 9.37
C LEU A 240 -39.47 -6.06 9.96
N ARG A 241 -40.48 -6.15 9.07
CA ARG A 241 -41.79 -6.72 9.44
C ARG A 241 -41.74 -8.22 9.16
N ALA A 242 -42.45 -9.03 9.98
CA ALA A 242 -42.40 -10.49 9.88
C ALA A 242 -42.81 -11.03 8.49
N HIS A 243 -43.65 -10.32 7.76
CA HIS A 243 -44.07 -10.68 6.39
C HIS A 243 -42.96 -10.55 5.32
N GLU A 244 -41.90 -9.81 5.60
CA GLU A 244 -40.79 -9.63 4.63
C GLU A 244 -39.78 -10.78 4.65
N THR A 245 -39.81 -11.63 5.69
CA THR A 245 -38.90 -12.77 5.87
C THR A 245 -39.48 -14.12 5.45
N SER A 246 -40.79 -14.21 5.15
CA SER A 246 -41.52 -15.48 4.94
C SER A 246 -41.76 -15.86 3.47
N LYS A 247 -41.18 -15.11 2.53
CA LYS A 247 -41.38 -15.40 1.07
C LYS A 247 -40.04 -15.44 0.34
N HIS A 248 -39.24 -16.44 0.66
CA HIS A 248 -38.27 -16.96 -0.34
C HIS A 248 -37.90 -18.39 -0.02
#